data_1467d36a6e07f0996526380327e072a5
#
_entry.id   1467d36a6e07f0996526380327e072a5
#
_cell.length_a   1.000
_cell.length_b   1.000
_cell.length_c   1.000
_cell.angle_alpha   90.00
_cell.angle_beta   90.00
_cell.angle_gamma   90.00
#
_symmetry.space_group_name_H-M   'P 1'
#
loop_
_entity.id
_entity.type
_entity.pdbx_description
1 polymer ?
#
loop_
_entity_poly.entity_id
_entity_poly.type
_entity_poly.pdbx_seq_one_letter_code
_entity_poly.pdbx_strand_id
1 'polypeptide(L)'
;MTAELVRGQNHPLPHTRLDIRVSAGKPVVAAAALGDEGGRVQGAEWVAHPAQPALPGIEVSRQATADHLLAVDLNAVPASVHRVTVLLALPMGAGRPVRFGAVAAPFVSVGPPDGDEVVSYTVTGLDTESAVVALELYRRQGAWKVRAVGQGYAGGLAACLTDQGLDRA
;
A
#
# COMPACT_ATOMS: atom_id res chain seq x y z
N MET A 1 18.55 -11.21 -5.24
CA MET A 1 17.56 -12.29 -5.12
C MET A 1 16.31 -11.75 -4.44
N THR A 2 15.16 -11.97 -5.05
CA THR A 2 13.89 -11.45 -4.54
C THR A 2 13.23 -12.48 -3.61
N ALA A 3 12.83 -12.06 -2.42
CA ALA A 3 12.07 -12.93 -1.52
C ALA A 3 10.58 -12.84 -1.86
N GLU A 4 9.98 -13.97 -2.18
CA GLU A 4 8.53 -14.04 -2.40
C GLU A 4 7.84 -14.21 -1.06
N LEU A 5 6.99 -13.24 -0.70
CA LEU A 5 6.29 -13.28 0.57
C LEU A 5 4.94 -13.96 0.42
N VAL A 6 4.50 -14.61 1.50
CA VAL A 6 3.12 -15.05 1.66
C VAL A 6 2.46 -14.21 2.73
N ARG A 7 1.14 -14.23 2.79
CA ARG A 7 0.36 -13.44 3.75
C ARG A 7 0.90 -13.62 5.17
N GLY A 8 1.16 -12.50 5.85
CA GLY A 8 1.68 -12.47 7.20
C GLY A 8 3.19 -12.54 7.34
N GLN A 9 3.90 -12.83 6.25
CA GLN A 9 5.36 -12.94 6.28
C GLN A 9 6.01 -11.57 6.20
N ASN A 10 7.11 -11.38 6.91
CA ASN A 10 7.85 -10.12 6.90
C ASN A 10 9.29 -10.31 6.43
N HIS A 11 9.93 -9.20 6.09
CA HIS A 11 11.30 -9.18 5.58
C HIS A 11 11.96 -7.85 5.94
N PRO A 12 13.23 -7.83 6.32
CA PRO A 12 13.90 -6.55 6.57
C PRO A 12 14.09 -5.76 5.28
N LEU A 13 14.08 -4.42 5.42
CA LEU A 13 14.33 -3.50 4.33
C LEU A 13 15.70 -2.87 4.50
N PRO A 14 16.69 -3.26 3.68
CA PRO A 14 18.05 -2.72 3.81
C PRO A 14 18.22 -1.33 3.20
N HIS A 15 17.22 -0.85 2.46
CA HIS A 15 17.26 0.43 1.78
C HIS A 15 16.25 1.39 2.38
N THR A 16 16.53 2.70 2.32
CA THR A 16 15.61 3.75 2.76
C THR A 16 14.87 4.39 1.60
N ARG A 17 15.44 4.34 0.39
CA ARG A 17 14.77 4.76 -0.84
C ARG A 17 14.24 3.53 -1.54
N LEU A 18 12.93 3.51 -1.77
CA LEU A 18 12.24 2.34 -2.31
C LEU A 18 11.29 2.73 -3.42
N ASP A 19 11.18 1.87 -4.41
CA ASP A 19 10.07 1.88 -5.36
C ASP A 19 9.18 0.70 -5.05
N ILE A 20 7.90 0.97 -4.86
CA ILE A 20 6.88 -0.06 -4.70
C ILE A 20 6.14 -0.12 -6.03
N ARG A 21 6.25 -1.25 -6.71
CA ARG A 21 5.64 -1.45 -8.03
C ARG A 21 4.42 -2.34 -7.88
N VAL A 22 3.33 -1.93 -8.53
CA VAL A 22 2.07 -2.68 -8.50
C VAL A 22 1.67 -3.00 -9.92
N SER A 23 1.29 -4.25 -10.18
CA SER A 23 0.73 -4.68 -11.45
C SER A 23 -0.58 -5.41 -11.17
N ALA A 24 -1.69 -4.85 -11.61
CA ALA A 24 -3.02 -5.37 -11.28
C ALA A 24 -3.79 -5.91 -12.49
N GLY A 25 -3.31 -5.66 -13.71
CA GLY A 25 -3.99 -6.10 -14.93
C GLY A 25 -5.23 -5.29 -15.30
N LYS A 26 -5.82 -4.59 -14.35
CA LYS A 26 -6.96 -3.67 -14.52
C LYS A 26 -6.68 -2.42 -13.71
N PRO A 27 -7.26 -1.26 -14.09
CA PRO A 27 -7.02 -0.03 -13.34
C PRO A 27 -7.43 -0.16 -11.87
N VAL A 28 -6.52 0.23 -10.98
CA VAL A 28 -6.77 0.32 -9.55
C VAL A 28 -6.27 1.66 -9.04
N VAL A 29 -6.82 2.10 -7.93
CA VAL A 29 -6.32 3.26 -7.18
C VAL A 29 -5.29 2.74 -6.19
N ALA A 30 -4.12 3.38 -6.16
CA ALA A 30 -3.10 3.10 -5.15
C ALA A 30 -3.07 4.24 -4.14
N ALA A 31 -3.00 3.89 -2.87
CA ALA A 31 -2.92 4.85 -1.79
C ALA A 31 -1.91 4.37 -0.75
N ALA A 32 -1.42 5.29 0.06
CA ALA A 32 -0.55 4.97 1.18
C ALA A 32 -1.05 5.73 2.41
N ALA A 33 -1.22 5.02 3.52
CA ALA A 33 -1.63 5.62 4.77
C ALA A 33 -0.47 5.57 5.75
N LEU A 34 -0.18 6.71 6.39
CA LEU A 34 0.84 6.79 7.42
C LEU A 34 0.18 6.50 8.77
N GLY A 35 0.83 5.68 9.58
CA GLY A 35 0.34 5.33 10.90
C GLY A 35 1.35 5.68 11.98
N ASP A 36 0.85 5.98 13.18
CA ASP A 36 1.69 6.24 14.35
C ASP A 36 2.19 4.92 14.96
N GLU A 37 2.79 4.99 16.14
CA GLU A 37 3.32 3.82 16.82
C GLU A 37 2.26 2.74 17.05
N GLY A 38 1.01 3.14 17.26
CA GLY A 38 -0.12 2.21 17.40
C GLY A 38 -0.74 1.80 16.09
N GLY A 39 -0.22 2.29 14.95
CA GLY A 39 -0.74 1.98 13.63
C GLY A 39 -1.94 2.82 13.21
N ARG A 40 -2.22 3.91 13.93
CA ARG A 40 -3.39 4.77 13.66
C ARG A 40 -3.03 5.92 12.75
N VAL A 41 -3.92 6.19 11.78
CA VAL A 41 -3.84 7.35 10.90
C VAL A 41 -4.34 8.58 11.67
N GLN A 42 -3.53 9.63 11.73
CA GLN A 42 -3.83 10.80 12.55
C GLN A 42 -4.78 11.80 11.90
N GLY A 43 -5.00 11.68 10.60
CA GLY A 43 -5.92 12.56 9.89
C GLY A 43 -5.79 12.37 8.39
N ALA A 44 -6.61 13.09 7.61
CA ALA A 44 -6.60 12.98 6.16
C ALA A 44 -5.25 13.38 5.56
N GLU A 45 -4.50 14.23 6.23
CA GLU A 45 -3.17 14.66 5.80
C GLU A 45 -2.13 13.55 5.88
N TRP A 46 -2.47 12.42 6.50
CA TRP A 46 -1.60 11.24 6.58
C TRP A 46 -1.94 10.19 5.53
N VAL A 47 -2.79 10.52 4.57
CA VAL A 47 -3.18 9.58 3.51
C VAL A 47 -2.79 10.16 2.16
N ALA A 48 -1.92 9.45 1.42
CA ALA A 48 -1.60 9.77 0.03
C ALA A 48 -2.59 9.00 -0.86
N HIS A 49 -3.21 9.71 -1.81
CA HIS A 49 -4.17 9.13 -2.75
C HIS A 49 -4.21 10.03 -4.00
N PRO A 50 -4.94 9.68 -5.05
CA PRO A 50 -4.89 10.46 -6.30
C PRO A 50 -5.17 11.95 -6.17
N ALA A 51 -6.04 12.37 -5.23
CA ALA A 51 -6.32 13.78 -5.00
C ALA A 51 -5.27 14.46 -4.13
N GLN A 52 -4.46 13.70 -3.40
CA GLN A 52 -3.37 14.19 -2.54
C GLN A 52 -2.18 13.25 -2.72
N PRO A 53 -1.52 13.27 -3.90
CA PRO A 53 -0.59 12.20 -4.25
C PRO A 53 0.77 12.26 -3.56
N ALA A 54 1.10 13.37 -2.90
CA ALA A 54 2.42 13.51 -2.27
C ALA A 54 2.30 13.85 -0.79
N LEU A 55 3.05 13.12 0.02
CA LEU A 55 3.26 13.38 1.45
C LEU A 55 4.77 13.35 1.70
N PRO A 56 5.25 13.84 2.86
CA PRO A 56 6.68 13.71 3.18
C PRO A 56 7.13 12.24 3.09
N GLY A 57 8.02 11.97 2.13
CA GLY A 57 8.59 10.64 1.92
C GLY A 57 7.75 9.69 1.08
N ILE A 58 6.55 10.09 0.63
CA ILE A 58 5.64 9.20 -0.11
C ILE A 58 5.06 9.92 -1.31
N GLU A 59 5.04 9.24 -2.47
CA GLU A 59 4.34 9.72 -3.65
C GLU A 59 3.62 8.58 -4.33
N VAL A 60 2.34 8.79 -4.66
CA VAL A 60 1.50 7.83 -5.34
C VAL A 60 1.02 8.40 -6.68
N SER A 61 0.42 7.55 -7.52
CA SER A 61 -0.13 7.96 -8.82
C SER A 61 -1.34 8.87 -8.65
N ARG A 62 -1.51 9.79 -9.60
CA ARG A 62 -2.60 10.78 -9.58
C ARG A 62 -3.91 10.23 -10.14
N GLN A 63 -3.91 9.02 -10.69
CA GLN A 63 -5.09 8.43 -11.29
C GLN A 63 -5.06 6.90 -11.18
N ALA A 64 -6.21 6.28 -11.41
CA ALA A 64 -6.30 4.83 -11.45
C ALA A 64 -5.58 4.31 -12.69
N THR A 65 -4.79 3.26 -12.52
CA THR A 65 -4.06 2.62 -13.61
C THR A 65 -3.78 1.17 -13.23
N ALA A 66 -3.47 0.34 -14.22
CA ALA A 66 -3.15 -1.07 -13.97
C ALA A 66 -1.77 -1.24 -13.35
N ASP A 67 -0.84 -0.34 -13.66
CA ASP A 67 0.52 -0.38 -13.15
C ASP A 67 0.81 0.89 -12.37
N HIS A 68 1.38 0.72 -11.17
CA HIS A 68 1.73 1.84 -10.30
C HIS A 68 3.17 1.78 -9.88
N LEU A 69 3.75 2.95 -9.65
CA LEU A 69 5.04 3.10 -9.02
C LEU A 69 4.86 4.07 -7.86
N LEU A 70 5.00 3.57 -6.63
CA LEU A 70 4.98 4.40 -5.44
C LEU A 70 6.43 4.67 -5.03
N ALA A 71 6.80 5.95 -4.98
CA ALA A 71 8.14 6.35 -4.57
C ALA A 71 8.13 6.59 -3.06
N VAL A 72 9.04 5.93 -2.35
CA VAL A 72 9.12 6.00 -0.89
C VAL A 72 10.54 6.39 -0.48
N ASP A 73 10.66 7.42 0.36
CA ASP A 73 11.91 7.79 1.00
C ASP A 73 11.68 7.76 2.51
N LEU A 74 12.09 6.66 3.14
CA LEU A 74 11.84 6.45 4.57
C LEU A 74 12.58 7.44 5.45
N ASN A 75 13.65 8.06 4.95
CA ASN A 75 14.36 9.11 5.69
C ASN A 75 13.60 10.43 5.70
N ALA A 76 12.71 10.65 4.73
CA ALA A 76 11.89 11.85 4.68
C ALA A 76 10.57 11.72 5.42
N VAL A 77 10.20 10.50 5.80
CA VAL A 77 8.99 10.24 6.57
C VAL A 77 9.18 10.76 8.00
N PRO A 78 8.21 11.52 8.56
CA PRO A 78 8.36 12.08 9.90
C PRO A 78 8.62 11.02 10.98
N ALA A 79 9.37 11.40 12.01
CA ALA A 79 9.72 10.49 13.10
C ALA A 79 8.49 9.96 13.85
N SER A 80 7.39 10.69 13.84
CA SER A 80 6.12 10.27 14.46
C SER A 80 5.43 9.16 13.67
N VAL A 81 5.84 8.92 12.43
CA VAL A 81 5.27 7.87 11.58
C VAL A 81 6.05 6.58 11.80
N HIS A 82 5.35 5.53 12.20
CA HIS A 82 5.93 4.22 12.43
C HIS A 82 5.48 3.17 11.42
N ARG A 83 4.46 3.47 10.62
CA ARG A 83 3.93 2.55 9.61
C ARG A 83 3.57 3.29 8.34
N VAL A 84 3.81 2.63 7.20
CA VAL A 84 3.32 3.05 5.89
C VAL A 84 2.55 1.88 5.32
N THR A 85 1.25 2.03 5.15
CA THR A 85 0.38 0.97 4.66
C THR A 85 0.06 1.23 3.20
N VAL A 86 0.32 0.25 2.34
CA VAL A 86 0.05 0.35 0.90
C VAL A 86 -1.33 -0.24 0.63
N LEU A 87 -2.20 0.57 0.07
CA LEU A 87 -3.61 0.26 -0.17
C LEU A 87 -3.90 0.24 -1.66
N LEU A 88 -4.69 -0.73 -2.10
CA LEU A 88 -5.21 -0.79 -3.45
C LEU A 88 -6.73 -0.80 -3.38
N ALA A 89 -7.39 -0.04 -4.26
CA ALA A 89 -8.84 0.03 -4.30
C ALA A 89 -9.32 0.04 -5.74
N LEU A 90 -10.47 -0.57 -5.98
CA LEU A 90 -11.10 -0.55 -7.30
C LEU A 90 -11.72 0.82 -7.52
N PRO A 91 -11.48 1.44 -8.69
CA PRO A 91 -12.11 2.71 -9.00
C PRO A 91 -13.61 2.51 -9.23
N MET A 92 -14.39 3.53 -8.87
CA MET A 92 -15.83 3.52 -9.12
C MET A 92 -16.12 3.93 -10.56
N GLY A 93 -17.19 3.39 -11.11
CA GLY A 93 -17.62 3.76 -12.46
C GLY A 93 -18.32 2.63 -13.19
N ALA A 94 -19.18 3.00 -14.13
CA ALA A 94 -19.90 2.02 -14.94
C ALA A 94 -18.92 1.21 -15.79
N GLY A 95 -19.17 -0.10 -15.90
CA GLY A 95 -18.34 -1.00 -16.68
C GLY A 95 -17.03 -1.39 -16.01
N ARG A 96 -16.79 -0.95 -14.76
CA ARG A 96 -15.59 -1.30 -14.02
C ARG A 96 -15.87 -2.43 -13.03
N PRO A 97 -14.86 -3.28 -12.70
CA PRO A 97 -15.06 -4.30 -11.69
C PRO A 97 -15.43 -3.67 -10.34
N VAL A 98 -16.32 -4.34 -9.60
CA VAL A 98 -16.74 -3.88 -8.28
C VAL A 98 -16.16 -4.71 -7.15
N ARG A 99 -15.41 -5.77 -7.49
CA ARG A 99 -14.78 -6.65 -6.51
C ARG A 99 -13.49 -7.24 -7.06
N PHE A 100 -12.53 -7.47 -6.18
CA PHE A 100 -11.23 -8.01 -6.60
C PHE A 100 -11.31 -9.44 -7.12
N GLY A 101 -12.33 -10.21 -6.74
CA GLY A 101 -12.52 -11.54 -7.29
C GLY A 101 -12.75 -11.57 -8.81
N ALA A 102 -13.12 -10.43 -9.40
CA ALA A 102 -13.32 -10.29 -10.85
C ALA A 102 -12.06 -9.78 -11.56
N VAL A 103 -10.96 -9.59 -10.86
CA VAL A 103 -9.70 -9.02 -11.36
C VAL A 103 -8.57 -10.01 -11.10
N ALA A 104 -7.56 -10.01 -11.95
CA ALA A 104 -6.36 -10.80 -11.70
C ALA A 104 -5.72 -10.36 -10.38
N ALA A 105 -5.13 -11.31 -9.67
CA ALA A 105 -4.49 -11.01 -8.37
C ALA A 105 -3.40 -9.95 -8.54
N PRO A 106 -3.45 -8.84 -7.77
CA PRO A 106 -2.42 -7.81 -7.87
C PRO A 106 -1.06 -8.36 -7.45
N PHE A 107 -0.04 -7.95 -8.18
CA PHE A 107 1.35 -8.29 -7.88
C PHE A 107 2.08 -7.05 -7.40
N VAL A 108 2.75 -7.13 -6.25
CA VAL A 108 3.45 -6.00 -5.64
C VAL A 108 4.89 -6.38 -5.40
N SER A 109 5.82 -5.46 -5.71
CA SER A 109 7.24 -5.66 -5.42
C SER A 109 7.83 -4.41 -4.79
N VAL A 110 8.89 -4.60 -4.00
CA VAL A 110 9.57 -3.51 -3.30
C VAL A 110 11.07 -3.66 -3.52
N GLY A 111 11.74 -2.58 -3.90
CA GLY A 111 13.18 -2.57 -4.07
C GLY A 111 13.71 -1.16 -4.21
N PRO A 112 15.05 -0.99 -4.27
CA PRO A 112 15.62 0.33 -4.50
C PRO A 112 15.31 0.80 -5.93
N PRO A 113 15.30 2.15 -6.16
CA PRO A 113 14.88 2.69 -7.47
C PRO A 113 15.71 2.18 -8.65
N ASP A 114 16.97 1.89 -8.43
CA ASP A 114 17.90 1.50 -9.51
C ASP A 114 18.56 0.15 -9.25
N GLY A 115 17.90 -0.71 -8.47
CA GLY A 115 18.44 -2.03 -8.13
C GLY A 115 17.39 -3.12 -8.22
N ASP A 116 17.80 -4.32 -7.86
CA ASP A 116 16.91 -5.48 -7.87
C ASP A 116 15.87 -5.43 -6.75
N GLU A 117 14.71 -5.99 -7.03
CA GLU A 117 13.64 -6.11 -6.05
C GLU A 117 14.10 -6.92 -4.83
N VAL A 118 13.72 -6.45 -3.64
CA VAL A 118 14.03 -7.12 -2.39
C VAL A 118 12.96 -8.14 -2.06
N VAL A 119 11.68 -7.76 -2.20
CA VAL A 119 10.55 -8.65 -1.93
C VAL A 119 9.49 -8.51 -3.01
N SER A 120 8.67 -9.56 -3.15
CA SER A 120 7.47 -9.53 -3.97
C SER A 120 6.35 -10.24 -3.23
N TYR A 121 5.10 -9.88 -3.58
CA TYR A 121 3.92 -10.47 -2.99
C TYR A 121 2.78 -10.46 -3.99
N THR A 122 2.13 -11.59 -4.19
CA THR A 122 0.91 -11.69 -5.00
C THR A 122 -0.28 -11.71 -4.05
N VAL A 123 -1.18 -10.73 -4.21
CA VAL A 123 -2.34 -10.59 -3.33
C VAL A 123 -3.43 -11.54 -3.80
N THR A 124 -3.51 -12.72 -3.19
CA THR A 124 -4.47 -13.77 -3.55
C THR A 124 -5.58 -13.87 -2.50
N GLY A 125 -6.61 -14.64 -2.82
CA GLY A 125 -7.69 -14.93 -1.87
C GLY A 125 -8.73 -13.85 -1.73
N LEU A 126 -8.73 -12.85 -2.63
CA LEU A 126 -9.75 -11.80 -2.62
C LEU A 126 -10.98 -12.23 -3.43
N ASP A 127 -12.16 -11.81 -3.00
CA ASP A 127 -13.42 -12.10 -3.69
C ASP A 127 -14.32 -10.87 -3.73
N THR A 128 -15.09 -10.60 -2.68
CA THR A 128 -16.08 -9.52 -2.64
C THR A 128 -15.47 -8.16 -2.30
N GLU A 129 -14.21 -8.15 -1.88
CA GLU A 129 -13.54 -6.94 -1.43
C GLU A 129 -13.31 -5.98 -2.59
N SER A 130 -13.45 -4.68 -2.32
CA SER A 130 -13.16 -3.61 -3.28
C SER A 130 -11.95 -2.78 -2.89
N ALA A 131 -11.36 -3.03 -1.73
CA ALA A 131 -10.08 -2.46 -1.32
C ALA A 131 -9.28 -3.52 -0.58
N VAL A 132 -7.96 -3.38 -0.58
CA VAL A 132 -7.08 -4.31 0.12
C VAL A 132 -5.85 -3.57 0.63
N VAL A 133 -5.41 -3.96 1.84
CA VAL A 133 -4.09 -3.61 2.35
C VAL A 133 -3.13 -4.63 1.76
N ALA A 134 -2.28 -4.19 0.83
CA ALA A 134 -1.34 -5.11 0.17
C ALA A 134 -0.10 -5.33 1.03
N LEU A 135 0.56 -4.24 1.43
CA LEU A 135 1.81 -4.29 2.19
C LEU A 135 1.76 -3.30 3.33
N GLU A 136 2.58 -3.55 4.35
CA GLU A 136 2.82 -2.62 5.45
C GLU A 136 4.33 -2.49 5.64
N LEU A 137 4.83 -1.26 5.59
CA LEU A 137 6.20 -0.94 5.98
C LEU A 137 6.14 -0.45 7.42
N TYR A 138 7.00 -0.94 8.29
CA TYR A 138 6.93 -0.55 9.70
C TYR A 138 8.32 -0.46 10.33
N ARG A 139 8.45 0.41 11.35
CA ARG A 139 9.67 0.55 12.13
C ARG A 139 9.70 -0.48 13.23
N ARG A 140 10.85 -1.10 13.41
CA ARG A 140 11.08 -2.00 14.53
C ARG A 140 12.53 -1.89 14.97
N GLN A 141 12.75 -1.46 16.20
CA GLN A 141 14.10 -1.33 16.79
C GLN A 141 15.02 -0.46 15.92
N GLY A 142 14.49 0.66 15.43
CA GLY A 142 15.26 1.60 14.63
C GLY A 142 15.44 1.24 13.16
N ALA A 143 14.90 0.10 12.73
CA ALA A 143 14.99 -0.35 11.34
C ALA A 143 13.61 -0.52 10.73
N TRP A 144 13.53 -0.48 9.40
CA TRP A 144 12.29 -0.69 8.67
C TRP A 144 12.19 -2.14 8.20
N LYS A 145 10.97 -2.66 8.22
CA LYS A 145 10.62 -3.97 7.68
C LYS A 145 9.38 -3.85 6.82
N VAL A 146 9.16 -4.83 5.96
CA VAL A 146 7.95 -4.95 5.15
C VAL A 146 7.23 -6.23 5.52
N ARG A 147 5.90 -6.17 5.54
CA ARG A 147 5.05 -7.34 5.78
C ARG A 147 3.99 -7.43 4.71
N ALA A 148 3.76 -8.64 4.20
CA ALA A 148 2.65 -8.92 3.30
C ALA A 148 1.37 -9.06 4.13
N VAL A 149 0.36 -8.25 3.85
CA VAL A 149 -0.86 -8.21 4.65
C VAL A 149 -2.01 -8.92 3.96
N GLY A 150 -2.44 -8.43 2.81
CA GLY A 150 -3.49 -9.08 2.03
C GLY A 150 -4.87 -9.00 2.63
N GLN A 151 -5.12 -8.07 3.56
CA GLN A 151 -6.43 -7.92 4.19
C GLN A 151 -7.34 -7.05 3.33
N GLY A 152 -8.49 -7.62 2.93
CA GLY A 152 -9.44 -6.94 2.08
C GLY A 152 -10.61 -6.33 2.84
N TYR A 153 -11.30 -5.40 2.16
CA TYR A 153 -12.43 -4.64 2.71
C TYR A 153 -13.52 -4.54 1.65
N ALA A 154 -14.67 -5.13 1.93
CA ALA A 154 -15.82 -5.03 1.03
C ALA A 154 -16.38 -3.60 0.97
N GLY A 155 -16.22 -2.84 2.04
CA GLY A 155 -16.64 -1.44 2.10
C GLY A 155 -15.71 -0.44 1.40
N GLY A 156 -14.67 -0.95 0.72
CA GLY A 156 -13.77 -0.13 -0.06
C GLY A 156 -12.73 0.61 0.76
N LEU A 157 -12.11 1.61 0.14
CA LEU A 157 -11.03 2.37 0.76
C LEU A 157 -11.47 3.06 2.04
N ALA A 158 -12.70 3.57 2.08
CA ALA A 158 -13.23 4.24 3.26
C ALA A 158 -13.26 3.31 4.48
N ALA A 159 -13.73 2.07 4.29
CA ALA A 159 -13.78 1.09 5.38
C ALA A 159 -12.37 0.73 5.85
N CYS A 160 -11.43 0.61 4.92
CA CYS A 160 -10.04 0.33 5.23
C CYS A 160 -9.41 1.43 6.09
N LEU A 161 -9.60 2.69 5.70
CA LEU A 161 -9.05 3.82 6.44
C LEU A 161 -9.70 3.99 7.82
N THR A 162 -11.00 3.73 7.92
CA THR A 162 -11.69 3.76 9.20
C THR A 162 -11.11 2.73 10.16
N ASP A 163 -10.84 1.52 9.66
CA ASP A 163 -10.23 0.46 10.46
C ASP A 163 -8.83 0.87 10.96
N GLN A 164 -8.13 1.72 10.21
CA GLN A 164 -6.82 2.22 10.59
C GLN A 164 -6.89 3.48 11.47
N GLY A 165 -8.06 3.83 11.92
CA GLY A 165 -8.25 4.92 12.87
C GLY A 165 -8.59 6.26 12.28
N LEU A 166 -8.74 6.38 10.95
CA LEU A 166 -9.17 7.64 10.34
C LEU A 166 -10.64 7.85 10.61
N ASP A 167 -10.92 8.90 11.39
CA ASP A 167 -12.28 9.27 11.73
C ASP A 167 -12.87 10.08 10.57
N ARG A 168 -14.02 9.67 10.09
CA ARG A 168 -14.72 10.36 9.02
C ARG A 168 -15.79 11.24 9.62
N ALA A 169 -15.41 12.45 9.85
CA ALA A 169 -16.39 13.43 10.34
C ALA A 169 -17.31 13.87 9.21
#